data_70583c769431bdabbe053491aecf55fd
#
_entry.id   70583c769431bdabbe053491aecf55fd
#
_cell.length_a   1.000
_cell.length_b   1.000
_cell.length_c   1.000
_cell.angle_alpha   90.00
_cell.angle_beta   90.00
_cell.angle_gamma   90.00
#
_symmetry.space_group_name_H-M   'P 1'
#
loop_
_entity.id
_entity.type
_entity.pdbx_description
1 polymer ?
#
loop_
_entity_poly.entity_id
_entity_poly.type
_entity_poly.pdbx_seq_one_letter_code
_entity_poly.pdbx_strand_id
1 'polypeptide(L)'
;AIGAAIRAAGRGFRVLVLRLLKTDDSGEVNALQNIPEIHVLPCVRSFGFSWNMTPEQKEKAAVYYSEQMEKAWKMALETDENGIPAFDLLVMDEAIGACRQGFICEERLLELLRTRPASLEVILTGRGPSEALLNAADYVTEMALRRHPYERGIGAREGIEY
;
A
#
# COMPACT_ATOMS: atom_id res chain seq x y z
N ALA A 1 -6.31 -0.62 6.41
CA ALA A 1 -6.44 -0.75 4.94
C ALA A 1 -7.20 -2.03 4.55
N ILE A 2 -6.74 -3.21 4.96
CA ILE A 2 -7.31 -4.51 4.52
C ILE A 2 -8.81 -4.64 4.80
N GLY A 3 -9.28 -4.24 5.99
CA GLY A 3 -10.72 -4.26 6.29
C GLY A 3 -11.57 -3.36 5.38
N ALA A 4 -11.01 -2.24 4.89
CA ALA A 4 -11.69 -1.38 3.92
C ALA A 4 -11.73 -2.05 2.53
N ALA A 5 -10.65 -2.73 2.12
CA ALA A 5 -10.61 -3.51 0.88
C ALA A 5 -11.68 -4.61 0.87
N ILE A 6 -11.78 -5.39 1.96
CA ILE A 6 -12.79 -6.45 2.11
C ILE A 6 -14.21 -5.86 2.10
N ARG A 7 -14.43 -4.72 2.74
CA ARG A 7 -15.73 -4.04 2.73
C ARG A 7 -16.12 -3.59 1.32
N ALA A 8 -15.19 -3.00 0.57
CA ALA A 8 -15.43 -2.58 -0.81
C ALA A 8 -15.75 -3.78 -1.71
N ALA A 9 -14.93 -4.84 -1.65
CA ALA A 9 -15.15 -6.08 -2.38
C ALA A 9 -16.52 -6.71 -2.07
N GLY A 10 -16.94 -6.73 -0.80
CA GLY A 10 -18.26 -7.21 -0.38
C GLY A 10 -19.43 -6.38 -0.93
N ARG A 11 -19.18 -5.26 -1.58
CA ARG A 11 -20.14 -4.44 -2.33
C ARG A 11 -19.94 -4.52 -3.85
N GLY A 12 -19.09 -5.45 -4.30
CA GLY A 12 -18.81 -5.66 -5.72
C GLY A 12 -17.80 -4.66 -6.31
N PHE A 13 -17.12 -3.87 -5.48
CA PHE A 13 -16.04 -2.98 -5.92
C PHE A 13 -14.79 -3.79 -6.21
N ARG A 14 -14.13 -3.49 -7.32
CA ARG A 14 -12.87 -4.12 -7.70
C ARG A 14 -11.73 -3.38 -7.03
N VAL A 15 -10.92 -4.11 -6.29
CA VAL A 15 -9.89 -3.55 -5.42
C VAL A 15 -8.51 -3.99 -5.89
N LEU A 16 -7.61 -3.05 -6.11
CA LEU A 16 -6.20 -3.30 -6.34
C LEU A 16 -5.43 -3.03 -5.04
N VAL A 17 -4.61 -3.99 -4.61
CA VAL A 17 -3.78 -3.86 -3.42
C VAL A 17 -2.31 -3.92 -3.81
N LEU A 18 -1.58 -2.82 -3.58
CA LEU A 18 -0.13 -2.76 -3.61
C LEU A 18 0.38 -2.77 -2.17
N ARG A 19 1.32 -3.66 -1.86
CA ARG A 19 2.00 -3.70 -0.56
C ARG A 19 3.48 -3.35 -0.76
N LEU A 20 3.90 -2.29 -0.13
CA LEU A 20 5.29 -1.85 -0.13
C LEU A 20 5.97 -2.30 1.17
N LEU A 21 7.28 -2.47 1.14
CA LEU A 21 8.09 -2.82 2.31
C LEU A 21 7.73 -4.17 2.99
N LYS A 22 6.95 -5.01 2.33
CA LYS A 22 6.49 -6.32 2.81
C LYS A 22 6.75 -7.40 1.76
N THR A 23 6.70 -8.65 2.17
CA THR A 23 6.74 -9.84 1.30
C THR A 23 5.37 -10.48 1.19
N ASP A 24 5.23 -11.46 0.29
CA ASP A 24 3.97 -12.17 0.10
C ASP A 24 3.70 -13.27 1.16
N ASP A 25 4.62 -13.44 2.11
CA ASP A 25 4.50 -14.48 3.17
C ASP A 25 3.52 -14.09 4.30
N SER A 26 2.84 -12.96 4.20
CA SER A 26 1.92 -12.52 5.24
C SER A 26 0.52 -13.13 5.09
N GLY A 27 -0.11 -13.50 6.21
CA GLY A 27 -1.40 -14.21 6.24
C GLY A 27 -2.53 -13.46 5.55
N GLU A 28 -2.51 -12.11 5.53
CA GLU A 28 -3.51 -11.31 4.83
C GLU A 28 -3.50 -11.53 3.32
N VAL A 29 -2.35 -11.84 2.69
CA VAL A 29 -2.27 -12.12 1.26
C VAL A 29 -3.04 -13.38 0.91
N ASN A 30 -2.80 -14.45 1.68
CA ASN A 30 -3.50 -15.71 1.49
C ASN A 30 -5.03 -15.56 1.60
N ALA A 31 -5.48 -14.71 2.52
CA ALA A 31 -6.91 -14.42 2.68
C ALA A 31 -7.48 -13.60 1.52
N LEU A 32 -6.76 -12.56 1.09
CA LEU A 32 -7.20 -11.66 0.02
C LEU A 32 -7.25 -12.34 -1.34
N GLN A 33 -6.32 -13.26 -1.63
CA GLN A 33 -6.29 -14.01 -2.89
C GLN A 33 -7.52 -14.91 -3.10
N ASN A 34 -8.28 -15.21 -2.04
CA ASN A 34 -9.53 -15.97 -2.13
C ASN A 34 -10.76 -15.09 -2.39
N ILE A 35 -10.60 -13.77 -2.51
CA ILE A 35 -11.70 -12.83 -2.78
C ILE A 35 -11.58 -12.37 -4.24
N PRO A 36 -12.51 -12.78 -5.13
CA PRO A 36 -12.41 -12.53 -6.58
C PRO A 36 -12.29 -11.06 -6.96
N GLU A 37 -12.91 -10.16 -6.19
CA GLU A 37 -12.90 -8.72 -6.42
C GLU A 37 -11.59 -8.05 -5.98
N ILE A 38 -10.68 -8.78 -5.30
CA ILE A 38 -9.41 -8.21 -4.82
C ILE A 38 -8.24 -8.76 -5.63
N HIS A 39 -7.55 -7.86 -6.29
CA HIS A 39 -6.28 -8.17 -6.95
C HIS A 39 -5.11 -7.67 -6.09
N VAL A 40 -4.29 -8.58 -5.60
CA VAL A 40 -3.07 -8.26 -4.86
C VAL A 40 -1.89 -8.30 -5.82
N LEU A 41 -1.17 -7.17 -5.96
CA LEU A 41 0.07 -7.14 -6.74
C LEU A 41 1.15 -7.96 -6.05
N PRO A 42 1.80 -8.90 -6.76
CA PRO A 42 2.86 -9.71 -6.17
C PRO A 42 4.05 -8.84 -5.72
N CYS A 43 4.52 -9.06 -4.50
CA CYS A 43 5.77 -8.50 -3.97
C CYS A 43 6.85 -9.58 -3.94
N VAL A 44 7.50 -9.78 -5.10
CA VAL A 44 8.43 -10.90 -5.32
C VAL A 44 9.85 -10.65 -4.79
N ARG A 45 10.13 -9.44 -4.29
CA ARG A 45 11.45 -9.07 -3.77
C ARG A 45 11.35 -8.57 -2.35
N SER A 46 12.17 -9.15 -1.46
CA SER A 46 12.44 -8.63 -0.14
C SER A 46 13.79 -7.97 -0.11
N PHE A 47 13.86 -6.77 0.43
CA PHE A 47 15.12 -6.07 0.68
C PHE A 47 15.50 -6.10 2.16
N GLY A 48 14.66 -6.73 3.02
CA GLY A 48 14.82 -6.71 4.46
C GLY A 48 14.49 -5.34 5.07
N PHE A 49 15.00 -5.11 6.26
CA PHE A 49 14.75 -3.86 6.98
C PHE A 49 15.66 -2.74 6.49
N SER A 50 15.09 -1.58 6.19
CA SER A 50 15.79 -0.43 5.60
C SER A 50 16.98 0.09 6.40
N TRP A 51 16.96 -0.09 7.73
CA TRP A 51 18.11 0.28 8.59
C TRP A 51 19.32 -0.64 8.47
N ASN A 52 19.14 -1.82 7.90
CA ASN A 52 20.24 -2.77 7.62
C ASN A 52 20.74 -2.74 6.18
N MET A 53 20.10 -1.93 5.30
CA MET A 53 20.45 -1.87 3.89
C MET A 53 21.71 -1.04 3.65
N THR A 54 22.56 -1.51 2.75
CA THR A 54 23.65 -0.71 2.17
C THR A 54 23.08 0.37 1.24
N PRO A 55 23.85 1.43 0.92
CA PRO A 55 23.41 2.45 -0.05
C PRO A 55 22.98 1.85 -1.41
N GLU A 56 23.72 0.87 -1.91
CA GLU A 56 23.38 0.17 -3.16
C GLU A 56 22.08 -0.62 -3.07
N GLN A 57 21.83 -1.27 -1.92
CA GLN A 57 20.56 -1.97 -1.67
C GLN A 57 19.38 -1.01 -1.60
N LYS A 58 19.57 0.18 -1.01
CA LYS A 58 18.54 1.23 -0.96
C LYS A 58 18.20 1.75 -2.36
N GLU A 59 19.20 1.95 -3.20
CA GLU A 59 18.99 2.37 -4.59
C GLU A 59 18.19 1.32 -5.38
N LYS A 60 18.57 0.04 -5.27
CA LYS A 60 17.83 -1.07 -5.91
C LYS A 60 16.39 -1.18 -5.37
N ALA A 61 16.18 -0.96 -4.07
CA ALA A 61 14.87 -0.95 -3.46
C ALA A 61 14.02 0.23 -3.98
N ALA A 62 14.61 1.43 -4.08
CA ALA A 62 13.91 2.61 -4.59
C ALA A 62 13.45 2.42 -6.05
N VAL A 63 14.31 1.87 -6.92
CA VAL A 63 13.93 1.53 -8.30
C VAL A 63 12.77 0.54 -8.30
N TYR A 64 12.87 -0.55 -7.56
CA TYR A 64 11.86 -1.58 -7.53
C TYR A 64 10.51 -1.06 -7.01
N TYR A 65 10.48 -0.35 -5.87
CA TYR A 65 9.22 0.14 -5.29
C TYR A 65 8.59 1.26 -6.13
N SER A 66 9.42 2.11 -6.78
CA SER A 66 8.90 3.10 -7.73
C SER A 66 8.24 2.43 -8.94
N GLU A 67 8.85 1.40 -9.50
CA GLU A 67 8.26 0.60 -10.59
C GLU A 67 6.95 -0.07 -10.17
N GLN A 68 6.88 -0.62 -8.95
CA GLN A 68 5.65 -1.21 -8.43
C GLN A 68 4.53 -0.18 -8.24
N MET A 69 4.86 1.01 -7.76
CA MET A 69 3.91 2.11 -7.63
C MET A 69 3.35 2.53 -9.00
N GLU A 70 4.21 2.79 -9.99
CA GLU A 70 3.77 3.18 -11.34
C GLU A 70 2.95 2.06 -12.00
N LYS A 71 3.34 0.80 -11.81
CA LYS A 71 2.56 -0.35 -12.30
C LYS A 71 1.16 -0.41 -11.68
N ALA A 72 1.07 -0.28 -10.36
CA ALA A 72 -0.22 -0.26 -9.66
C ALA A 72 -1.11 0.87 -10.15
N TRP A 73 -0.53 2.05 -10.31
CA TRP A 73 -1.26 3.21 -10.78
C TRP A 73 -1.75 3.04 -12.21
N LYS A 74 -0.88 2.56 -13.11
CA LYS A 74 -1.26 2.26 -14.49
C LYS A 74 -2.43 1.27 -14.54
N MET A 75 -2.35 0.18 -13.78
CA MET A 75 -3.42 -0.82 -13.71
C MET A 75 -4.73 -0.22 -13.16
N ALA A 76 -4.63 0.62 -12.12
CA ALA A 76 -5.80 1.26 -11.53
C ALA A 76 -6.53 2.21 -12.48
N LEU A 77 -5.82 2.77 -13.46
CA LEU A 77 -6.36 3.66 -14.49
C LEU A 77 -6.84 2.94 -15.76
N GLU A 78 -6.58 1.63 -15.89
CA GLU A 78 -7.07 0.87 -17.05
C GLU A 78 -8.59 0.87 -17.08
N THR A 79 -9.14 0.93 -18.30
CA THR A 79 -10.57 0.83 -18.56
C THR A 79 -10.82 -0.27 -19.60
N ASP A 80 -12.00 -0.86 -19.56
CA ASP A 80 -12.45 -1.74 -20.63
C ASP A 80 -12.86 -0.95 -21.91
N GLU A 81 -13.31 -1.67 -22.93
CA GLU A 81 -13.76 -1.10 -24.21
C GLU A 81 -14.96 -0.14 -24.07
N ASN A 82 -15.71 -0.21 -22.97
CA ASN A 82 -16.85 0.66 -22.65
C ASN A 82 -16.43 1.85 -21.74
N GLY A 83 -15.15 1.98 -21.42
CA GLY A 83 -14.63 3.02 -20.52
C GLY A 83 -14.89 2.75 -19.04
N ILE A 84 -15.27 1.52 -18.65
CA ILE A 84 -15.48 1.15 -17.26
C ILE A 84 -14.10 0.92 -16.62
N PRO A 85 -13.76 1.60 -15.50
CA PRO A 85 -12.47 1.41 -14.82
C PRO A 85 -12.22 -0.04 -14.44
N ALA A 86 -10.99 -0.50 -14.51
CA ALA A 86 -10.61 -1.84 -14.08
C ALA A 86 -10.71 -2.00 -12.55
N PHE A 87 -10.51 -0.91 -11.81
CA PHE A 87 -10.57 -0.89 -10.35
C PHE A 87 -11.31 0.35 -9.83
N ASP A 88 -11.99 0.18 -8.72
CA ASP A 88 -12.76 1.22 -8.02
C ASP A 88 -12.01 1.73 -6.78
N LEU A 89 -11.09 0.91 -6.23
CA LEU A 89 -10.27 1.22 -5.06
C LEU A 89 -8.82 0.75 -5.26
N LEU A 90 -7.88 1.64 -5.04
CA LEU A 90 -6.45 1.34 -4.92
C LEU A 90 -6.01 1.46 -3.46
N VAL A 91 -5.53 0.37 -2.89
CA VAL A 91 -4.90 0.35 -1.56
C VAL A 91 -3.39 0.26 -1.72
N MET A 92 -2.67 1.24 -1.20
CA MET A 92 -1.20 1.27 -1.18
C MET A 92 -0.71 1.15 0.27
N ASP A 93 -0.49 -0.07 0.70
CA ASP A 93 -0.06 -0.37 2.07
C ASP A 93 1.43 -0.05 2.24
N GLU A 94 1.79 0.63 3.34
CA GLU A 94 3.12 1.17 3.67
C GLU A 94 3.66 2.22 2.67
N ALA A 95 2.81 2.84 1.84
CA ALA A 95 3.25 3.87 0.88
C ALA A 95 3.86 5.10 1.57
N ILE A 96 3.27 5.55 2.68
CA ILE A 96 3.78 6.68 3.48
C ILE A 96 5.18 6.34 4.02
N GLY A 97 5.38 5.12 4.51
CA GLY A 97 6.68 4.64 4.97
C GLY A 97 7.72 4.58 3.84
N ALA A 98 7.30 4.17 2.64
CA ALA A 98 8.17 4.12 1.47
C ALA A 98 8.58 5.53 0.98
N CYS A 99 7.68 6.52 1.01
CA CYS A 99 8.02 7.94 0.76
C CYS A 99 9.05 8.43 1.76
N ARG A 100 8.80 8.25 3.04
CA ARG A 100 9.70 8.70 4.11
C ARG A 100 11.11 8.11 4.02
N GLN A 101 11.23 6.89 3.49
CA GLN A 101 12.52 6.23 3.29
C GLN A 101 13.18 6.55 1.95
N GLY A 102 12.53 7.36 1.11
CA GLY A 102 13.01 7.73 -0.22
C GLY A 102 12.95 6.58 -1.25
N PHE A 103 12.13 5.56 -1.00
CA PHE A 103 11.93 4.45 -1.92
C PHE A 103 10.89 4.73 -3.00
N ILE A 104 9.97 5.66 -2.75
CA ILE A 104 9.10 6.25 -3.77
C ILE A 104 9.12 7.77 -3.65
N CYS A 105 9.00 8.45 -4.78
CA CYS A 105 9.00 9.92 -4.83
C CYS A 105 7.63 10.44 -4.36
N GLU A 106 7.62 11.21 -3.28
CA GLU A 106 6.39 11.74 -2.70
C GLU A 106 5.71 12.76 -3.64
N GLU A 107 6.48 13.60 -4.30
CA GLU A 107 5.97 14.58 -5.27
C GLU A 107 5.23 13.87 -6.41
N ARG A 108 5.79 12.74 -6.88
CA ARG A 108 5.15 11.92 -7.91
C ARG A 108 3.87 11.28 -7.41
N LEU A 109 3.86 10.75 -6.19
CA LEU A 109 2.65 10.21 -5.57
C LEU A 109 1.56 11.27 -5.43
N LEU A 110 1.91 12.47 -4.97
CA LEU A 110 0.99 13.60 -4.86
C LEU A 110 0.43 14.05 -6.22
N GLU A 111 1.26 14.03 -7.27
CA GLU A 111 0.81 14.29 -8.64
C GLU A 111 -0.24 13.27 -9.09
N LEU A 112 0.04 11.98 -8.90
CA LEU A 112 -0.86 10.89 -9.23
C LEU A 112 -2.19 11.02 -8.47
N LEU A 113 -2.16 11.33 -7.17
CA LEU A 113 -3.36 11.55 -6.36
C LEU A 113 -4.22 12.73 -6.87
N ARG A 114 -3.58 13.84 -7.28
CA ARG A 114 -4.29 15.02 -7.81
C ARG A 114 -4.93 14.77 -9.18
N THR A 115 -4.32 13.91 -9.99
CA THR A 115 -4.77 13.64 -11.37
C THR A 115 -5.64 12.40 -11.48
N ARG A 116 -5.93 11.72 -10.37
CA ARG A 116 -6.77 10.53 -10.37
C ARG A 116 -8.20 10.82 -10.88
N PRO A 117 -8.84 9.89 -11.54
CA PRO A 117 -10.28 9.98 -11.82
C PRO A 117 -11.07 10.05 -10.51
N ALA A 118 -12.16 10.82 -10.51
CA ALA A 118 -13.03 10.94 -9.34
C ALA A 118 -13.68 9.60 -8.92
N SER A 119 -13.75 8.63 -9.84
CA SER A 119 -14.27 7.28 -9.58
C SER A 119 -13.27 6.35 -8.89
N LEU A 120 -11.98 6.71 -8.82
CA LEU A 120 -10.96 5.90 -8.16
C LEU A 120 -10.75 6.39 -6.74
N GLU A 121 -11.14 5.58 -5.77
CA GLU A 121 -10.78 5.78 -4.36
C GLU A 121 -9.35 5.31 -4.10
N VAL A 122 -8.62 6.00 -3.20
CA VAL A 122 -7.24 5.64 -2.85
C VAL A 122 -7.07 5.62 -1.33
N ILE A 123 -6.46 4.55 -0.83
CA ILE A 123 -6.07 4.44 0.59
C ILE A 123 -4.56 4.29 0.66
N LEU A 124 -3.92 5.20 1.40
CA LEU A 124 -2.51 5.12 1.75
C LEU A 124 -2.36 4.76 3.22
N THR A 125 -1.40 3.91 3.54
CA THR A 125 -1.02 3.64 4.93
C THR A 125 0.47 3.81 5.15
N GLY A 126 0.86 3.89 6.41
CA GLY A 126 2.26 3.96 6.83
C GLY A 126 2.46 4.91 8.01
N ARG A 127 3.72 5.17 8.34
CA ARG A 127 4.11 5.99 9.49
C ARG A 127 4.81 7.28 9.07
N GLY A 128 4.45 8.39 9.72
CA GLY A 128 5.10 9.68 9.54
C GLY A 128 4.80 10.32 8.19
N PRO A 129 3.51 10.56 7.86
CA PRO A 129 3.14 11.31 6.68
C PRO A 129 3.71 12.74 6.73
N SER A 130 4.01 13.29 5.57
CA SER A 130 4.30 14.72 5.43
C SER A 130 3.02 15.54 5.55
N GLU A 131 3.16 16.84 5.85
CA GLU A 131 2.05 17.79 5.81
C GLU A 131 1.39 17.84 4.41
N ALA A 132 2.17 17.64 3.35
CA ALA A 132 1.64 17.62 1.99
C ALA A 132 0.70 16.42 1.75
N LEU A 133 1.06 15.24 2.24
CA LEU A 133 0.18 14.06 2.18
C LEU A 133 -1.06 14.22 3.07
N LEU A 134 -0.91 14.77 4.27
CA LEU A 134 -2.03 15.06 5.17
C LEU A 134 -3.04 16.02 4.52
N ASN A 135 -2.53 17.10 3.90
CA ASN A 135 -3.38 18.10 3.25
C ASN A 135 -4.01 17.61 1.93
N ALA A 136 -3.46 16.56 1.32
CA ALA A 136 -4.02 15.95 0.10
C ALA A 136 -5.13 14.92 0.40
N ALA A 137 -5.31 14.54 1.66
CA ALA A 137 -6.26 13.50 2.06
C ALA A 137 -7.61 14.10 2.45
N ASP A 138 -8.71 13.46 2.02
CA ASP A 138 -10.07 13.77 2.47
C ASP A 138 -10.34 13.19 3.88
N TYR A 139 -9.71 12.06 4.21
CA TYR A 139 -9.80 11.40 5.51
C TYR A 139 -8.41 11.11 6.07
N VAL A 140 -8.17 11.50 7.30
CA VAL A 140 -6.95 11.15 8.03
C VAL A 140 -7.34 10.44 9.32
N THR A 141 -6.81 9.23 9.51
CA THR A 141 -7.00 8.45 10.73
C THR A 141 -5.65 8.11 11.32
N GLU A 142 -5.40 8.52 12.55
CA GLU A 142 -4.23 8.16 13.31
C GLU A 142 -4.53 6.99 14.25
N MET A 143 -3.70 5.93 14.16
CA MET A 143 -3.74 4.80 15.10
C MET A 143 -2.67 4.99 16.16
N ALA A 144 -3.03 5.63 17.26
CA ALA A 144 -2.12 5.95 18.36
C ALA A 144 -1.78 4.70 19.19
N LEU A 145 -0.49 4.43 19.34
CA LEU A 145 0.01 3.38 20.21
C LEU A 145 -0.27 3.74 21.69
N ARG A 146 -1.10 2.97 22.36
CA ARG A 146 -1.39 3.13 23.80
C ARG A 146 -0.73 2.06 24.65
N ARG A 147 -0.64 0.86 24.15
CA ARG A 147 0.05 -0.31 24.77
C ARG A 147 0.51 -1.24 23.68
N HIS A 148 1.67 -1.87 23.88
CA HIS A 148 2.19 -2.88 22.94
C HIS A 148 2.73 -4.09 23.70
N PRO A 149 2.45 -5.32 23.25
CA PRO A 149 2.99 -6.54 23.89
C PRO A 149 4.51 -6.57 23.94
N TYR A 150 5.18 -5.99 22.94
CA TYR A 150 6.63 -5.90 22.86
C TYR A 150 7.28 -5.22 24.09
N GLU A 151 6.61 -4.21 24.68
CA GLU A 151 7.05 -3.54 25.91
C GLU A 151 7.11 -4.49 27.12
N ARG A 152 6.44 -5.63 27.02
CA ARG A 152 6.42 -6.71 28.03
C ARG A 152 7.26 -7.92 27.60
N GLY A 153 8.11 -7.78 26.57
CA GLY A 153 8.96 -8.83 26.05
C GLY A 153 8.23 -9.91 25.23
N ILE A 154 6.98 -9.66 24.81
CA ILE A 154 6.21 -10.58 23.96
C ILE A 154 6.58 -10.27 22.51
N GLY A 155 7.18 -11.25 21.82
CA GLY A 155 7.52 -11.17 20.40
C GLY A 155 6.28 -11.25 19.49
N ALA A 156 6.48 -10.99 18.19
CA ALA A 156 5.45 -11.13 17.18
C ALA A 156 4.99 -12.60 17.04
N ARG A 157 3.69 -12.83 16.89
CA ARG A 157 3.07 -14.15 16.83
C ARG A 157 2.44 -14.37 15.47
N GLU A 158 2.56 -15.57 14.96
CA GLU A 158 1.96 -15.98 13.70
C GLU A 158 0.41 -15.86 13.77
N GLY A 159 -0.17 -15.31 12.71
CA GLY A 159 -1.62 -15.10 12.60
C GLY A 159 -2.18 -13.96 13.45
N ILE A 160 -1.33 -13.27 14.25
CA ILE A 160 -1.74 -12.12 15.09
C ILE A 160 -1.01 -10.85 14.64
N GLU A 161 0.31 -10.84 14.68
CA GLU A 161 1.12 -9.69 14.24
C GLU A 161 1.72 -9.89 12.84
N TYR A 162 1.77 -11.10 12.32
CA TYR A 162 2.23 -11.41 10.94
C TYR A 162 1.54 -12.66 10.36
#